data_13cca38d6d00d9cb946ac56fafaf6604
#
_entry.id   13cca38d6d00d9cb946ac56fafaf6604
#
_cell.length_a   1.000
_cell.length_b   1.000
_cell.length_c   1.000
_cell.angle_alpha   90.00
_cell.angle_beta   90.00
_cell.angle_gamma   90.00
#
_symmetry.space_group_name_H-M   'P 1'
#
loop_
_entity.id
_entity.type
_entity.pdbx_description
1 polymer ?
#
loop_
_entity_poly.entity_id
_entity_poly.type
_entity_poly.pdbx_seq_one_letter_code
_entity_poly.pdbx_strand_id
1 'polypeptide(L)'
;MEALEATVTPFGDLEGDNDGDNDGDNCSSCSDGNNSDDCSSAGRPAGMDGPTNPDHAEERFRVDRKKLEEMLQAAQDGKAKTGEEFFQKIMQETDTRITWPSKLKIGAKSKKDPHIKVTGRIENIAVAKDKIMSVLDTKSNRVTLKMDVSYTEHSHVIGKGGSIIKKVMQETGCHIHFPDSNRGSTQEKSNQVSIAGQIAGVEQARSKVRELLPLVLVFELPISNNPAPNINSPTIQQIVQLYSIGVNMKQRARGYSTTVTVRGASSNAAGVKEGTLRLMEHLIGNLGVTFPVSTQIEIAPQHHQFMSGRAGLNIKQIMQATGATIHFPDPANAQRKSTVFISGSVDSVIIARHLLMGCLPLVLMFDIKNEVEVDAARLAQLMEQLDVFISIKPKPRQPSKSVIVKTIERNAPNMYRARQTLLGQECESCAANCNSTSRGLNGTSLPLPG
;
A
#
# COMPACT_ATOMS: atom_id res chain seq x y z
N MET A 1 16.64 -41.81 16.34
CA MET A 1 15.38 -41.06 16.46
C MET A 1 15.69 -39.81 17.27
N GLU A 2 16.16 -38.78 16.61
CA GLU A 2 16.36 -37.45 17.22
C GLU A 2 15.39 -36.49 16.56
N ALA A 3 14.58 -35.90 17.42
CA ALA A 3 13.58 -34.92 17.03
C ALA A 3 14.27 -33.63 16.59
N LEU A 4 14.14 -33.25 15.33
CA LEU A 4 14.53 -31.94 14.82
C LEU A 4 13.48 -30.93 15.26
N GLU A 5 13.73 -30.24 16.34
CA GLU A 5 13.03 -29.01 16.71
C GLU A 5 13.29 -27.96 15.65
N ALA A 6 12.23 -27.62 14.92
CA ALA A 6 12.22 -26.50 14.00
C ALA A 6 12.16 -25.19 14.80
N THR A 7 13.31 -24.64 15.14
CA THR A 7 13.42 -23.27 15.65
C THR A 7 13.09 -22.31 14.54
N VAL A 8 11.88 -21.78 14.58
CA VAL A 8 11.46 -20.60 13.82
C VAL A 8 12.29 -19.42 14.33
N THR A 9 13.29 -18.98 13.57
CA THR A 9 14.00 -17.73 13.90
C THR A 9 13.03 -16.58 13.75
N PRO A 10 12.83 -15.75 14.79
CA PRO A 10 11.94 -14.59 14.70
C PRO A 10 12.48 -13.60 13.68
N PHE A 11 11.57 -12.96 12.95
CA PHE A 11 11.84 -11.71 12.25
C PHE A 11 12.64 -10.80 13.18
N GLY A 12 13.84 -10.41 12.78
CA GLY A 12 14.62 -9.45 13.55
C GLY A 12 13.74 -8.25 13.89
N ASP A 13 13.81 -7.81 15.13
CA ASP A 13 13.10 -6.64 15.61
C ASP A 13 13.50 -5.45 14.74
N LEU A 14 12.69 -5.16 13.74
CA LEU A 14 12.68 -3.86 13.12
C LEU A 14 12.02 -2.96 14.16
N GLU A 15 12.84 -2.30 14.95
CA GLU A 15 12.40 -1.22 15.82
C GLU A 15 11.54 -0.30 14.97
N GLY A 16 10.26 -0.27 15.29
CA GLY A 16 9.35 0.69 14.71
C GLY A 16 9.75 2.04 15.26
N ASP A 17 10.32 2.89 14.41
CA ASP A 17 10.43 4.30 14.71
C ASP A 17 9.04 4.77 15.11
N ASN A 18 8.95 5.10 16.36
CA ASN A 18 7.76 5.62 17.00
C ASN A 18 7.74 7.11 16.64
N ASP A 19 7.34 7.42 15.39
CA ASP A 19 6.96 8.78 15.02
C ASP A 19 5.73 9.13 15.85
N GLY A 20 6.00 9.59 17.04
CA GLY A 20 5.04 10.27 17.88
C GLY A 20 4.67 11.56 17.17
N ASP A 21 3.47 11.59 16.59
CA ASP A 21 2.79 12.83 16.26
C ASP A 21 2.61 13.62 17.55
N ASN A 22 3.63 14.40 17.88
CA ASN A 22 3.60 15.41 18.92
C ASN A 22 3.10 16.70 18.27
N ASP A 23 1.78 16.77 18.05
CA ASP A 23 1.10 18.02 17.78
C ASP A 23 1.10 18.87 19.06
N GLY A 24 2.26 19.41 19.35
CA GLY A 24 2.43 20.51 20.30
C GLY A 24 2.08 21.81 19.61
N ASP A 25 0.81 22.16 19.62
CA ASP A 25 0.36 23.52 19.31
C ASP A 25 0.91 24.51 20.36
N ASN A 26 2.08 25.07 20.05
CA ASN A 26 2.55 26.28 20.68
C ASN A 26 2.39 27.42 19.67
N CYS A 27 1.24 28.04 19.64
CA CYS A 27 0.99 29.29 18.95
C CYS A 27 0.73 30.39 19.96
N SER A 28 1.80 31.08 20.31
CA SER A 28 1.74 32.38 20.98
C SER A 28 1.48 33.47 19.93
N SER A 29 0.53 34.35 20.28
CA SER A 29 0.30 35.69 19.73
C SER A 29 -0.23 35.80 18.29
N CYS A 30 -1.55 36.02 18.18
CA CYS A 30 -2.09 37.08 17.34
C CYS A 30 -3.39 37.57 17.95
N SER A 31 -3.37 38.82 18.37
CA SER A 31 -4.47 39.66 18.85
C SER A 31 -5.42 40.01 17.69
N ASP A 32 -6.69 40.15 18.08
CA ASP A 32 -7.71 41.03 17.55
C ASP A 32 -8.26 40.84 16.14
N GLY A 33 -9.51 40.46 16.08
CA GLY A 33 -10.33 40.51 14.88
C GLY A 33 -11.74 40.01 15.14
N ASN A 34 -12.60 40.90 15.68
CA ASN A 34 -14.05 40.75 15.74
C ASN A 34 -14.61 40.30 14.37
N ASN A 35 -15.31 39.19 14.34
CA ASN A 35 -16.47 39.05 13.47
C ASN A 35 -17.52 38.13 14.14
N SER A 36 -18.48 38.78 14.71
CA SER A 36 -19.78 38.30 15.10
C SER A 36 -20.54 37.87 13.86
N ASP A 37 -20.66 36.56 13.58
CA ASP A 37 -21.67 36.02 12.69
C ASP A 37 -22.79 35.38 13.51
N ASP A 38 -23.78 36.18 13.59
CA ASP A 38 -25.20 36.11 13.86
C ASP A 38 -25.78 34.69 13.80
N CYS A 39 -25.97 34.11 14.99
CA CYS A 39 -26.89 33.00 15.18
C CYS A 39 -28.29 33.60 15.35
N SER A 40 -28.99 33.81 14.24
CA SER A 40 -30.39 34.15 14.26
C SER A 40 -31.20 33.11 15.04
N SER A 41 -31.61 33.52 16.20
CA SER A 41 -32.55 32.90 17.11
C SER A 41 -33.90 32.65 16.44
N ALA A 42 -34.25 31.39 16.25
CA ALA A 42 -35.64 30.99 16.09
C ALA A 42 -36.14 30.49 17.46
N GLY A 43 -37.02 31.32 18.07
CA GLY A 43 -38.06 30.97 19.02
C GLY A 43 -37.71 30.01 20.16
N ARG A 44 -37.26 30.56 21.30
CA ARG A 44 -37.43 29.91 22.59
C ARG A 44 -38.90 30.04 23.03
N PRO A 45 -39.61 28.96 23.34
CA PRO A 45 -40.67 29.03 24.34
C PRO A 45 -40.00 28.92 25.71
N ALA A 46 -40.22 29.93 26.53
CA ALA A 46 -39.85 29.94 27.93
C ALA A 46 -40.67 28.90 28.70
N GLY A 47 -40.00 28.20 29.61
CA GLY A 47 -40.64 27.52 30.72
C GLY A 47 -40.71 26.01 30.57
N MET A 48 -39.77 25.35 31.25
CA MET A 48 -39.94 24.21 32.16
C MET A 48 -38.53 23.72 32.55
N ASP A 49 -37.99 24.32 33.60
CA ASP A 49 -37.02 23.69 34.46
C ASP A 49 -37.74 22.58 35.25
N GLY A 50 -37.88 21.42 34.63
CA GLY A 50 -38.22 20.20 35.32
C GLY A 50 -36.95 19.56 35.87
N PRO A 51 -37.02 18.73 36.92
CA PRO A 51 -35.87 18.16 37.59
C PRO A 51 -35.07 17.34 36.54
N THR A 52 -33.80 17.69 36.40
CA THR A 52 -32.84 16.94 35.59
C THR A 52 -32.78 15.52 36.13
N ASN A 53 -33.37 14.61 35.39
CA ASN A 53 -33.37 13.18 35.69
C ASN A 53 -31.89 12.73 35.68
N PRO A 54 -31.33 12.22 36.79
CA PRO A 54 -29.89 11.90 36.92
C PRO A 54 -29.42 10.83 35.95
N ASP A 55 -30.35 10.14 35.28
CA ASP A 55 -30.05 9.08 34.33
C ASP A 55 -29.92 9.54 32.86
N HIS A 56 -30.10 10.84 32.58
CA HIS A 56 -29.96 11.40 31.24
C HIS A 56 -28.58 12.04 31.04
N ALA A 57 -27.82 11.46 30.12
CA ALA A 57 -26.49 11.93 29.70
C ALA A 57 -26.49 12.46 28.27
N GLU A 58 -25.47 13.21 27.95
CA GLU A 58 -25.17 13.68 26.60
C GLU A 58 -23.78 13.21 26.20
N GLU A 59 -23.66 12.54 25.04
CA GLU A 59 -22.38 12.14 24.48
C GLU A 59 -22.20 12.73 23.09
N ARG A 60 -20.96 13.25 22.80
CA ARG A 60 -20.56 13.77 21.49
C ARG A 60 -19.39 12.97 20.98
N PHE A 61 -19.51 12.47 19.74
CA PHE A 61 -18.44 11.73 19.08
C PHE A 61 -18.31 12.12 17.60
N ARG A 62 -17.13 11.92 17.05
CA ARG A 62 -16.82 12.24 15.67
C ARG A 62 -17.23 11.09 14.75
N VAL A 63 -17.71 11.44 13.56
CA VAL A 63 -18.05 10.47 12.49
C VAL A 63 -17.33 10.83 11.20
N ASP A 64 -17.16 9.86 10.33
CA ASP A 64 -16.53 10.07 9.02
C ASP A 64 -17.37 11.04 8.18
N ARG A 65 -16.76 12.17 7.85
CA ARG A 65 -17.43 13.24 7.09
C ARG A 65 -17.90 12.75 5.73
N LYS A 66 -17.05 12.00 5.02
CA LYS A 66 -17.35 11.56 3.66
C LYS A 66 -18.53 10.59 3.63
N LYS A 67 -18.55 9.63 4.55
CA LYS A 67 -19.67 8.69 4.70
C LYS A 67 -20.97 9.41 5.05
N LEU A 68 -20.91 10.39 5.94
CA LEU A 68 -22.08 11.20 6.29
C LEU A 68 -22.55 12.05 5.11
N GLU A 69 -21.65 12.67 4.35
CA GLU A 69 -21.98 13.43 3.12
C GLU A 69 -22.61 12.51 2.07
N GLU A 70 -22.04 11.35 1.79
CA GLU A 70 -22.58 10.36 0.85
C GLU A 70 -23.98 9.89 1.28
N MET A 71 -24.20 9.65 2.58
CA MET A 71 -25.51 9.26 3.11
C MET A 71 -26.55 10.38 2.97
N LEU A 72 -26.17 11.63 3.25
CA LEU A 72 -27.06 12.80 3.11
C LEU A 72 -27.31 13.14 1.63
N GLN A 73 -26.35 12.89 0.74
CA GLN A 73 -26.47 13.16 -0.70
C GLN A 73 -27.30 12.08 -1.42
N ALA A 74 -27.16 10.81 -1.05
CA ALA A 74 -27.99 9.71 -1.55
C ALA A 74 -29.49 9.93 -1.29
N ALA A 75 -29.81 10.70 -0.24
CA ALA A 75 -31.15 11.14 0.09
C ALA A 75 -31.74 12.13 -0.94
N GLN A 76 -30.92 13.00 -1.50
CA GLN A 76 -31.37 13.98 -2.52
C GLN A 76 -31.62 13.33 -3.87
N ASP A 77 -30.93 12.23 -4.18
CA ASP A 77 -31.04 11.51 -5.46
C ASP A 77 -32.16 10.44 -5.48
N GLY A 78 -32.91 10.26 -4.38
CA GLY A 78 -34.06 9.33 -4.30
C GLY A 78 -33.72 7.83 -4.41
N LYS A 79 -32.44 7.46 -4.27
CA LYS A 79 -31.92 6.09 -4.54
C LYS A 79 -31.66 5.23 -3.32
N ALA A 80 -31.71 5.76 -2.09
CA ALA A 80 -31.46 4.99 -0.86
C ALA A 80 -32.23 5.58 0.33
N LYS A 81 -32.33 4.79 1.42
CA LYS A 81 -32.88 5.25 2.70
C LYS A 81 -32.21 6.55 3.10
N THR A 82 -32.99 7.58 3.34
CA THR A 82 -32.48 8.91 3.64
C THR A 82 -31.62 8.90 4.91
N GLY A 83 -30.57 9.72 4.98
CA GLY A 83 -29.78 9.86 6.21
C GLY A 83 -30.64 10.19 7.42
N GLU A 84 -31.77 10.90 7.21
CA GLU A 84 -32.75 11.19 8.23
C GLU A 84 -33.47 9.92 8.69
N GLU A 85 -33.89 9.02 7.79
CA GLU A 85 -34.51 7.74 8.14
C GLU A 85 -33.57 6.85 8.95
N PHE A 86 -32.29 6.86 8.62
CA PHE A 86 -31.27 6.13 9.38
C PHE A 86 -31.20 6.59 10.83
N PHE A 87 -31.08 7.90 11.06
CA PHE A 87 -31.04 8.43 12.42
C PHE A 87 -32.37 8.30 13.14
N GLN A 88 -33.51 8.51 12.45
CA GLN A 88 -34.83 8.32 13.04
C GLN A 88 -35.07 6.88 13.48
N LYS A 89 -34.65 5.91 12.68
CA LYS A 89 -34.74 4.49 13.04
C LYS A 89 -33.93 4.18 14.31
N ILE A 90 -32.70 4.70 14.41
CA ILE A 90 -31.87 4.50 15.61
C ILE A 90 -32.52 5.18 16.84
N MET A 91 -33.03 6.41 16.69
CA MET A 91 -33.73 7.09 17.76
C MET A 91 -34.94 6.31 18.29
N GLN A 92 -35.73 5.71 17.39
CA GLN A 92 -36.89 4.88 17.75
C GLN A 92 -36.48 3.57 18.44
N GLU A 93 -35.41 2.92 17.93
CA GLU A 93 -34.95 1.63 18.48
C GLU A 93 -34.25 1.76 19.81
N THR A 94 -33.65 2.92 20.11
CA THR A 94 -32.82 3.13 21.32
C THR A 94 -33.40 4.13 22.30
N ASP A 95 -34.56 4.69 22.00
CA ASP A 95 -35.17 5.76 22.81
C ASP A 95 -34.17 6.88 23.18
N THR A 96 -33.44 7.34 22.17
CA THR A 96 -32.44 8.41 22.29
C THR A 96 -32.76 9.55 21.35
N ARG A 97 -32.27 10.74 21.65
CA ARG A 97 -32.35 11.90 20.77
C ARG A 97 -30.98 12.12 20.11
N ILE A 98 -30.95 12.06 18.78
CA ILE A 98 -29.72 12.23 17.98
C ILE A 98 -29.79 13.59 17.26
N THR A 99 -28.71 14.37 17.36
CA THR A 99 -28.54 15.63 16.66
C THR A 99 -27.30 15.54 15.77
N TRP A 100 -27.47 15.78 14.48
CA TRP A 100 -26.40 15.77 13.48
C TRP A 100 -26.38 17.08 12.68
N PRO A 101 -25.24 17.46 12.08
CA PRO A 101 -25.15 18.64 11.24
C PRO A 101 -25.89 18.40 9.91
N SER A 102 -27.11 18.96 9.78
CA SER A 102 -27.97 18.84 8.58
C SER A 102 -27.46 19.63 7.38
N LYS A 103 -26.61 20.65 7.59
CA LYS A 103 -26.02 21.48 6.53
C LYS A 103 -24.50 21.32 6.51
N LEU A 104 -24.03 20.18 5.98
CA LEU A 104 -22.64 20.06 5.60
C LEU A 104 -22.45 20.81 4.27
N LYS A 105 -21.54 21.80 4.22
CA LYS A 105 -21.13 22.42 2.96
C LYS A 105 -20.40 21.35 2.14
N ILE A 106 -21.11 20.73 1.21
CA ILE A 106 -20.59 19.70 0.31
C ILE A 106 -19.45 20.31 -0.51
N GLY A 107 -18.29 19.65 -0.55
CA GLY A 107 -17.11 20.13 -1.28
C GLY A 107 -16.29 21.21 -0.56
N ALA A 108 -16.64 21.61 0.64
CA ALA A 108 -15.80 22.53 1.43
C ALA A 108 -14.49 21.88 1.84
N LYS A 109 -13.37 22.62 1.72
CA LYS A 109 -12.00 22.19 2.10
C LYS A 109 -11.80 21.96 3.62
N SER A 110 -12.88 21.88 4.40
CA SER A 110 -12.79 21.63 5.84
C SER A 110 -12.32 20.22 6.11
N LYS A 111 -11.17 20.09 6.74
CA LYS A 111 -10.52 18.81 7.09
C LYS A 111 -11.07 18.16 8.36
N LYS A 112 -12.00 18.81 9.07
CA LYS A 112 -12.47 18.31 10.38
C LYS A 112 -13.71 17.44 10.21
N ASP A 113 -13.65 16.25 10.83
CA ASP A 113 -14.80 15.34 10.92
C ASP A 113 -15.91 15.96 11.78
N PRO A 114 -17.18 15.84 11.35
CA PRO A 114 -18.31 16.38 12.10
C PRO A 114 -18.59 15.57 13.36
N HIS A 115 -19.24 16.22 14.34
CA HIS A 115 -19.68 15.57 15.56
C HIS A 115 -21.18 15.27 15.50
N ILE A 116 -21.55 14.10 15.99
CA ILE A 116 -22.92 13.73 16.31
C ILE A 116 -23.09 13.80 17.82
N LYS A 117 -24.22 14.32 18.25
CA LYS A 117 -24.63 14.43 19.66
C LYS A 117 -25.76 13.46 19.90
N VAL A 118 -25.64 12.60 20.91
CA VAL A 118 -26.67 11.66 21.36
C VAL A 118 -27.03 11.99 22.81
N THR A 119 -28.33 12.07 23.09
CA THR A 119 -28.86 12.40 24.42
C THR A 119 -29.89 11.34 24.80
N GLY A 120 -29.82 10.81 26.04
CA GLY A 120 -30.73 9.79 26.55
C GLY A 120 -30.16 9.08 27.77
N ARG A 121 -30.67 7.89 28.09
CA ARG A 121 -30.10 7.07 29.15
C ARG A 121 -28.73 6.54 28.74
N ILE A 122 -27.80 6.44 29.71
CA ILE A 122 -26.40 6.04 29.46
C ILE A 122 -26.30 4.72 28.67
N GLU A 123 -27.11 3.72 29.06
CA GLU A 123 -27.15 2.41 28.37
C GLU A 123 -27.63 2.54 26.91
N ASN A 124 -28.67 3.34 26.69
CA ASN A 124 -29.24 3.56 25.36
C ASN A 124 -28.29 4.38 24.46
N ILE A 125 -27.57 5.33 25.04
CA ILE A 125 -26.54 6.11 24.33
C ILE A 125 -25.45 5.21 23.81
N ALA A 126 -24.97 4.24 24.60
CA ALA A 126 -23.96 3.27 24.17
C ALA A 126 -24.44 2.44 22.96
N VAL A 127 -25.67 1.94 23.01
CA VAL A 127 -26.27 1.18 21.91
C VAL A 127 -26.46 2.04 20.65
N ALA A 128 -26.95 3.28 20.83
CA ALA A 128 -27.14 4.21 19.70
C ALA A 128 -25.80 4.57 19.06
N LYS A 129 -24.78 4.85 19.86
CA LYS A 129 -23.42 5.11 19.41
C LYS A 129 -22.84 3.94 18.62
N ASP A 130 -22.96 2.71 19.11
CA ASP A 130 -22.47 1.51 18.40
C ASP A 130 -23.17 1.32 17.05
N LYS A 131 -24.48 1.54 16.97
CA LYS A 131 -25.24 1.49 15.72
C LYS A 131 -24.81 2.59 14.75
N ILE A 132 -24.59 3.83 15.21
CA ILE A 132 -24.10 4.93 14.37
C ILE A 132 -22.67 4.65 13.90
N MET A 133 -21.80 4.23 14.82
CA MET A 133 -20.40 3.95 14.51
C MET A 133 -20.21 2.74 13.62
N SER A 134 -21.11 1.76 13.63
CA SER A 134 -21.05 0.63 12.68
C SER A 134 -21.11 1.08 11.21
N VAL A 135 -21.78 2.20 10.93
CA VAL A 135 -21.95 2.75 9.57
C VAL A 135 -21.02 3.93 9.32
N LEU A 136 -20.91 4.86 10.28
CA LEU A 136 -20.21 6.15 10.14
C LEU A 136 -18.84 6.19 10.83
N ASP A 137 -18.28 5.06 11.25
CA ASP A 137 -16.98 5.05 11.92
C ASP A 137 -15.86 5.59 11.00
N THR A 138 -15.07 6.49 11.56
CA THR A 138 -13.89 7.06 10.91
C THR A 138 -12.74 6.07 10.80
N LYS A 139 -12.70 5.01 11.64
CA LYS A 139 -11.50 4.19 11.85
C LYS A 139 -11.68 2.69 11.58
N SER A 140 -12.89 2.12 11.70
CA SER A 140 -13.07 0.65 11.70
C SER A 140 -12.60 -0.06 10.44
N ASN A 141 -12.57 0.61 9.28
CA ASN A 141 -12.11 0.04 8.02
C ASN A 141 -10.83 0.68 7.47
N ARG A 142 -10.22 1.58 8.24
CA ARG A 142 -8.98 2.24 7.81
C ARG A 142 -7.79 1.37 8.12
N VAL A 143 -6.94 1.18 7.13
CA VAL A 143 -5.69 0.42 7.25
C VAL A 143 -4.53 1.27 6.76
N THR A 144 -3.33 0.96 7.24
CA THR A 144 -2.09 1.51 6.70
C THR A 144 -1.25 0.36 6.15
N LEU A 145 -0.93 0.45 4.88
CA LEU A 145 -0.03 -0.48 4.21
C LEU A 145 1.32 0.18 4.03
N LYS A 146 2.39 -0.51 4.44
CA LYS A 146 3.77 -0.10 4.16
C LYS A 146 4.35 -1.04 3.11
N MET A 147 4.89 -0.46 2.05
CA MET A 147 5.53 -1.19 0.95
C MET A 147 6.89 -0.62 0.63
N ASP A 148 7.78 -1.43 0.09
CA ASP A 148 9.12 -1.02 -0.34
C ASP A 148 9.08 -0.53 -1.80
N VAL A 149 9.47 0.70 -2.04
CA VAL A 149 9.60 1.33 -3.36
C VAL A 149 10.97 1.97 -3.44
N SER A 150 11.77 1.60 -4.43
CA SER A 150 13.12 2.15 -4.63
C SER A 150 13.14 3.67 -4.53
N TYR A 151 13.95 4.22 -3.63
CA TYR A 151 14.03 5.68 -3.44
C TYR A 151 14.45 6.43 -4.72
N THR A 152 15.20 5.77 -5.61
CA THR A 152 15.62 6.32 -6.90
C THR A 152 14.45 6.56 -7.85
N GLU A 153 13.34 5.85 -7.66
CA GLU A 153 12.13 5.95 -8.47
C GLU A 153 11.04 6.82 -7.83
N HIS A 154 11.22 7.30 -6.59
CA HIS A 154 10.22 8.14 -5.91
C HIS A 154 9.84 9.37 -6.74
N SER A 155 10.82 10.09 -7.28
CA SER A 155 10.56 11.28 -8.11
C SER A 155 9.74 10.97 -9.35
N HIS A 156 9.94 9.79 -9.95
CA HIS A 156 9.18 9.33 -11.09
C HIS A 156 7.72 9.01 -10.72
N VAL A 157 7.52 8.26 -9.63
CA VAL A 157 6.19 7.89 -9.14
C VAL A 157 5.41 9.11 -8.65
N ILE A 158 6.08 10.05 -8.01
CA ILE A 158 5.47 11.31 -7.54
C ILE A 158 5.05 12.18 -8.72
N GLY A 159 5.91 12.28 -9.74
CA GLY A 159 5.72 13.14 -10.90
C GLY A 159 5.96 14.62 -10.61
N LYS A 160 5.99 15.45 -11.67
CA LYS A 160 6.23 16.90 -11.56
C LYS A 160 5.14 17.56 -10.69
N GLY A 161 5.57 18.21 -9.60
CA GLY A 161 4.65 18.84 -8.64
C GLY A 161 3.66 17.87 -7.96
N GLY A 162 3.96 16.58 -7.96
CA GLY A 162 3.11 15.54 -7.37
C GLY A 162 1.90 15.17 -8.23
N SER A 163 1.88 15.52 -9.51
CA SER A 163 0.72 15.34 -10.39
C SER A 163 0.28 13.89 -10.52
N ILE A 164 1.24 12.96 -10.66
CA ILE A 164 0.95 11.53 -10.84
C ILE A 164 0.38 10.94 -9.55
N ILE A 165 1.08 11.13 -8.44
CA ILE A 165 0.66 10.51 -7.18
C ILE A 165 -0.64 11.12 -6.63
N LYS A 166 -0.89 12.42 -6.84
CA LYS A 166 -2.17 13.05 -6.48
C LYS A 166 -3.35 12.43 -7.23
N LYS A 167 -3.17 12.10 -8.51
CA LYS A 167 -4.17 11.39 -9.30
C LYS A 167 -4.47 10.02 -8.72
N VAL A 168 -3.43 9.24 -8.37
CA VAL A 168 -3.60 7.94 -7.69
C VAL A 168 -4.35 8.09 -6.37
N MET A 169 -3.98 9.08 -5.54
CA MET A 169 -4.67 9.35 -4.27
C MET A 169 -6.15 9.72 -4.46
N GLN A 170 -6.47 10.49 -5.49
CA GLN A 170 -7.86 10.87 -5.81
C GLN A 170 -8.68 9.68 -6.29
N GLU A 171 -8.14 8.86 -7.19
CA GLU A 171 -8.83 7.70 -7.75
C GLU A 171 -9.07 6.59 -6.71
N THR A 172 -8.14 6.41 -5.76
CA THR A 172 -8.21 5.33 -4.76
C THR A 172 -8.81 5.77 -3.43
N GLY A 173 -8.96 7.07 -3.21
CA GLY A 173 -9.40 7.64 -1.93
C GLY A 173 -8.38 7.42 -0.80
N CYS A 174 -7.12 7.12 -1.13
CA CYS A 174 -6.06 6.85 -0.16
C CYS A 174 -5.10 8.02 -0.03
N HIS A 175 -4.47 8.12 1.13
CA HIS A 175 -3.33 9.00 1.35
C HIS A 175 -2.04 8.20 1.17
N ILE A 176 -1.13 8.68 0.31
CA ILE A 176 0.15 8.02 0.04
C ILE A 176 1.27 8.96 0.52
N HIS A 177 2.09 8.46 1.42
CA HIS A 177 3.19 9.20 2.02
C HIS A 177 4.53 8.60 1.61
N PHE A 178 5.43 9.45 1.12
CA PHE A 178 6.82 9.13 0.79
C PHE A 178 7.73 9.66 1.90
N PRO A 179 8.83 8.98 2.23
CA PRO A 179 9.72 9.41 3.30
C PRO A 179 10.29 10.81 3.09
N ASP A 180 10.15 11.69 4.09
CA ASP A 180 10.70 13.04 4.06
C ASP A 180 12.24 13.05 4.12
N SER A 181 12.85 12.02 4.73
CA SER A 181 14.30 11.79 4.73
C SER A 181 14.91 11.81 3.33
N ASN A 182 14.13 11.48 2.30
CA ASN A 182 14.63 11.46 0.92
C ASN A 182 14.74 12.85 0.29
N ARG A 183 14.19 13.90 0.90
CA ARG A 183 14.27 15.29 0.42
C ARG A 183 15.63 15.93 0.72
N GLY A 184 16.34 15.49 1.76
CA GLY A 184 17.66 15.99 2.13
C GLY A 184 18.80 15.21 1.48
N SER A 185 19.99 15.82 1.40
CA SER A 185 21.21 15.18 0.87
C SER A 185 21.99 14.40 1.92
N THR A 186 21.75 14.66 3.21
CA THR A 186 22.56 14.19 4.34
C THR A 186 21.96 13.03 5.13
N GLN A 187 20.70 12.70 4.91
CA GLN A 187 20.00 11.62 5.61
C GLN A 187 20.06 10.30 4.85
N GLU A 188 20.02 9.20 5.56
CA GLU A 188 19.91 7.87 5.00
C GLU A 188 18.60 7.73 4.19
N LYS A 189 18.71 7.24 2.96
CA LYS A 189 17.56 7.11 2.05
C LYS A 189 16.68 5.95 2.45
N SER A 190 15.38 6.15 2.43
CA SER A 190 14.38 5.13 2.76
C SER A 190 13.52 4.77 1.55
N ASN A 191 13.28 3.48 1.37
CA ASN A 191 12.39 2.92 0.35
C ASN A 191 10.94 2.77 0.85
N GLN A 192 10.68 3.00 2.15
CA GLN A 192 9.37 2.71 2.75
C GLN A 192 8.32 3.75 2.33
N VAL A 193 7.30 3.32 1.61
CA VAL A 193 6.13 4.13 1.24
C VAL A 193 4.92 3.64 2.04
N SER A 194 4.16 4.58 2.62
CA SER A 194 2.98 4.29 3.42
C SER A 194 1.71 4.69 2.66
N ILE A 195 0.73 3.80 2.61
CA ILE A 195 -0.57 4.00 1.96
C ILE A 195 -1.65 3.83 3.03
N ALA A 196 -2.40 4.89 3.32
CA ALA A 196 -3.44 4.89 4.35
C ALA A 196 -4.82 5.16 3.73
N GLY A 197 -5.79 4.31 4.03
CA GLY A 197 -7.14 4.42 3.47
C GLY A 197 -8.02 3.23 3.80
N GLN A 198 -9.11 3.08 3.06
CA GLN A 198 -9.94 1.87 3.12
C GLN A 198 -9.25 0.71 2.38
N ILE A 199 -9.50 -0.51 2.82
CA ILE A 199 -8.78 -1.71 2.35
C ILE A 199 -8.79 -1.88 0.83
N ALA A 200 -9.93 -1.70 0.18
CA ALA A 200 -10.06 -1.83 -1.27
C ALA A 200 -9.25 -0.75 -2.02
N GLY A 201 -9.30 0.50 -1.53
CA GLY A 201 -8.51 1.59 -2.08
C GLY A 201 -7.01 1.41 -1.86
N VAL A 202 -6.61 0.87 -0.70
CA VAL A 202 -5.20 0.61 -0.37
C VAL A 202 -4.59 -0.43 -1.31
N GLU A 203 -5.31 -1.53 -1.60
CA GLU A 203 -4.82 -2.53 -2.56
C GLU A 203 -4.75 -1.96 -3.98
N GLN A 204 -5.76 -1.19 -4.40
CA GLN A 204 -5.74 -0.53 -5.69
C GLN A 204 -4.58 0.48 -5.80
N ALA A 205 -4.31 1.25 -4.73
CA ALA A 205 -3.20 2.19 -4.68
C ALA A 205 -1.84 1.46 -4.75
N ARG A 206 -1.69 0.33 -4.02
CA ARG A 206 -0.48 -0.51 -4.08
C ARG A 206 -0.21 -0.98 -5.51
N SER A 207 -1.21 -1.54 -6.19
CA SER A 207 -1.09 -2.01 -7.58
C SER A 207 -0.68 -0.87 -8.51
N LYS A 208 -1.37 0.27 -8.44
CA LYS A 208 -1.04 1.45 -9.26
C LYS A 208 0.37 1.98 -9.02
N VAL A 209 0.84 2.03 -7.76
CA VAL A 209 2.22 2.42 -7.46
C VAL A 209 3.23 1.47 -8.10
N ARG A 210 2.97 0.15 -8.11
CA ARG A 210 3.83 -0.83 -8.79
C ARG A 210 3.81 -0.67 -10.32
N GLU A 211 2.67 -0.39 -10.89
CA GLU A 211 2.51 -0.16 -12.35
C GLU A 211 3.25 1.10 -12.83
N LEU A 212 3.36 2.12 -11.96
CA LEU A 212 4.12 3.34 -12.25
C LEU A 212 5.63 3.14 -12.26
N LEU A 213 6.15 2.06 -11.66
CA LEU A 213 7.59 1.80 -11.66
C LEU A 213 8.06 1.46 -13.08
N PRO A 214 9.15 2.04 -13.55
CA PRO A 214 9.66 1.72 -14.86
C PRO A 214 10.33 0.35 -14.90
N LEU A 215 10.24 -0.30 -16.04
CA LEU A 215 11.11 -1.39 -16.42
C LEU A 215 12.29 -0.82 -17.20
N VAL A 216 13.50 -1.05 -16.68
CA VAL A 216 14.74 -0.54 -17.27
C VAL A 216 15.63 -1.74 -17.62
N LEU A 217 16.01 -1.86 -18.88
CA LEU A 217 16.96 -2.85 -19.38
C LEU A 217 18.22 -2.14 -19.89
N VAL A 218 19.36 -2.69 -19.58
CA VAL A 218 20.66 -2.12 -19.94
C VAL A 218 21.48 -3.19 -20.65
N PHE A 219 22.07 -2.86 -21.78
CA PHE A 219 23.05 -3.71 -22.46
C PHE A 219 24.23 -2.87 -22.95
N GLU A 220 25.36 -3.52 -23.22
CA GLU A 220 26.58 -2.86 -23.65
C GLU A 220 26.89 -3.26 -25.09
N LEU A 221 27.15 -2.25 -25.92
CA LEU A 221 27.64 -2.40 -27.28
C LEU A 221 29.17 -2.29 -27.25
N PRO A 222 29.91 -3.28 -27.76
CA PRO A 222 31.33 -3.16 -28.00
C PRO A 222 31.59 -2.02 -28.99
N ILE A 223 32.63 -1.25 -28.81
CA ILE A 223 33.09 -0.28 -29.79
C ILE A 223 33.69 -1.09 -30.94
N SER A 224 32.94 -1.20 -32.02
CA SER A 224 33.49 -1.59 -33.34
C SER A 224 34.00 -0.32 -34.03
N ASN A 225 34.85 -0.49 -35.05
CA ASN A 225 35.41 0.61 -35.88
C ASN A 225 34.34 1.42 -36.65
N ASN A 226 33.07 1.16 -36.40
CA ASN A 226 31.93 1.90 -36.94
C ASN A 226 31.66 3.18 -36.13
N PRO A 227 31.16 4.26 -36.77
CA PRO A 227 30.80 5.45 -36.06
C PRO A 227 29.79 5.14 -34.94
N ALA A 228 29.88 5.85 -33.79
CA ALA A 228 28.99 5.68 -32.67
C ALA A 228 27.52 5.75 -33.15
N PRO A 229 26.66 4.81 -32.71
CA PRO A 229 25.29 4.80 -33.15
C PRO A 229 24.55 6.08 -32.78
N ASN A 230 23.89 6.68 -33.79
CA ASN A 230 23.14 7.92 -33.59
C ASN A 230 21.76 7.61 -33.04
N ILE A 231 21.51 8.01 -31.80
CA ILE A 231 20.19 7.84 -31.15
C ILE A 231 19.05 8.50 -31.93
N ASN A 232 19.35 9.52 -32.73
CA ASN A 232 18.36 10.24 -33.55
C ASN A 232 18.17 9.60 -34.94
N SER A 233 18.74 8.43 -35.19
CA SER A 233 18.50 7.74 -36.47
C SER A 233 17.00 7.44 -36.65
N PRO A 234 16.46 7.57 -37.88
CA PRO A 234 15.04 7.33 -38.13
C PRO A 234 14.55 5.96 -37.64
N THR A 235 15.37 4.93 -37.82
CA THR A 235 15.05 3.57 -37.39
C THR A 235 14.91 3.44 -35.89
N ILE A 236 15.83 4.04 -35.10
CA ILE A 236 15.74 4.03 -33.64
C ILE A 236 14.52 4.81 -33.19
N GLN A 237 14.23 5.96 -33.78
CA GLN A 237 13.05 6.76 -33.46
C GLN A 237 11.74 6.02 -33.77
N GLN A 238 11.71 5.27 -34.87
CA GLN A 238 10.58 4.42 -35.24
C GLN A 238 10.36 3.30 -34.20
N ILE A 239 11.42 2.61 -33.76
CA ILE A 239 11.35 1.59 -32.70
C ILE A 239 10.84 2.22 -31.39
N VAL A 240 11.36 3.38 -30.99
CA VAL A 240 10.97 4.11 -29.77
C VAL A 240 9.47 4.42 -29.78
N GLN A 241 8.95 4.90 -30.91
CA GLN A 241 7.53 5.23 -31.05
C GLN A 241 6.64 3.99 -31.10
N LEU A 242 7.02 2.97 -31.88
CA LEU A 242 6.23 1.75 -32.07
C LEU A 242 6.03 0.98 -30.78
N TYR A 243 7.08 0.85 -29.97
CA TYR A 243 7.05 0.09 -28.71
C TYR A 243 6.82 0.96 -27.46
N SER A 244 6.65 2.28 -27.64
CA SER A 244 6.45 3.25 -26.53
C SER A 244 7.53 3.12 -25.45
N ILE A 245 8.78 3.11 -25.86
CA ILE A 245 9.97 2.99 -25.00
C ILE A 245 10.82 4.26 -25.08
N GLY A 246 11.61 4.52 -24.04
CA GLY A 246 12.66 5.53 -24.04
C GLY A 246 14.03 4.86 -24.22
N VAL A 247 14.88 5.41 -25.04
CA VAL A 247 16.23 4.91 -25.26
C VAL A 247 17.23 5.99 -24.89
N ASN A 248 18.30 5.60 -24.19
CA ASN A 248 19.43 6.46 -23.88
C ASN A 248 20.71 5.71 -24.17
N MET A 249 21.67 6.38 -24.82
CA MET A 249 22.98 5.83 -25.14
C MET A 249 24.06 6.69 -24.47
N LYS A 250 24.94 6.03 -23.71
CA LYS A 250 26.01 6.71 -23.00
C LYS A 250 27.35 6.02 -23.27
N GLN A 251 28.25 6.74 -23.90
CA GLN A 251 29.61 6.26 -24.11
C GLN A 251 30.42 6.34 -22.82
N ARG A 252 31.13 5.30 -22.46
CA ARG A 252 32.02 5.28 -21.29
C ARG A 252 33.36 5.92 -21.66
N ALA A 253 33.78 6.94 -20.90
CA ALA A 253 35.01 7.71 -21.16
C ALA A 253 36.32 6.88 -21.09
N ARG A 254 36.32 5.75 -20.42
CA ARG A 254 37.46 4.84 -20.25
C ARG A 254 37.21 3.41 -20.69
N GLY A 255 36.06 3.14 -21.31
CA GLY A 255 35.67 1.81 -21.74
C GLY A 255 35.45 1.77 -23.24
N TYR A 256 35.80 0.67 -23.83
CA TYR A 256 35.55 0.38 -25.25
C TYR A 256 34.11 -0.10 -25.45
N SER A 257 33.11 0.55 -24.78
CA SER A 257 31.71 0.16 -24.88
C SER A 257 30.77 1.37 -24.79
N THR A 258 29.63 1.25 -25.45
CA THR A 258 28.49 2.17 -25.32
C THR A 258 27.40 1.47 -24.53
N THR A 259 27.01 2.06 -23.41
CA THR A 259 25.88 1.57 -22.61
C THR A 259 24.58 2.05 -23.23
N VAL A 260 23.71 1.13 -23.59
CA VAL A 260 22.35 1.40 -24.08
C VAL A 260 21.37 1.09 -22.95
N THR A 261 20.54 2.07 -22.61
CA THR A 261 19.50 1.95 -21.60
C THR A 261 18.14 2.06 -22.27
N VAL A 262 17.32 1.05 -22.13
CA VAL A 262 15.92 1.01 -22.60
C VAL A 262 15.01 1.12 -21.39
N ARG A 263 14.09 2.08 -21.40
CA ARG A 263 13.15 2.34 -20.31
C ARG A 263 11.72 2.38 -20.84
N GLY A 264 10.82 1.69 -20.17
CA GLY A 264 9.38 1.74 -20.47
C GLY A 264 8.55 1.52 -19.22
N ALA A 265 7.22 1.64 -19.32
CA ALA A 265 6.32 1.33 -18.24
C ALA A 265 6.34 -0.16 -17.91
N SER A 266 6.25 -0.53 -16.62
CA SER A 266 6.13 -1.94 -16.21
C SER A 266 4.88 -2.62 -16.79
N SER A 267 3.80 -1.85 -17.00
CA SER A 267 2.58 -2.33 -17.68
C SER A 267 2.78 -2.65 -19.15
N ASN A 268 3.84 -2.11 -19.78
CA ASN A 268 4.22 -2.37 -21.19
C ASN A 268 5.46 -3.26 -21.29
N ALA A 269 5.56 -4.28 -20.44
CA ALA A 269 6.74 -5.17 -20.44
C ALA A 269 6.97 -5.86 -21.77
N ALA A 270 5.91 -6.23 -22.50
CA ALA A 270 5.99 -6.80 -23.84
C ALA A 270 6.61 -5.84 -24.86
N GLY A 271 6.20 -4.56 -24.84
CA GLY A 271 6.80 -3.53 -25.69
C GLY A 271 8.26 -3.24 -25.34
N VAL A 272 8.61 -3.22 -24.04
CA VAL A 272 10.02 -3.07 -23.62
C VAL A 272 10.86 -4.25 -24.09
N LYS A 273 10.35 -5.48 -23.97
CA LYS A 273 11.02 -6.68 -24.46
C LYS A 273 11.29 -6.59 -25.96
N GLU A 274 10.23 -6.47 -26.74
CA GLU A 274 10.32 -6.49 -28.21
C GLU A 274 11.15 -5.29 -28.72
N GLY A 275 10.91 -4.09 -28.18
CA GLY A 275 11.70 -2.91 -28.52
C GLY A 275 13.19 -3.07 -28.21
N THR A 276 13.54 -3.73 -27.09
CA THR A 276 14.94 -4.04 -26.76
C THR A 276 15.55 -5.02 -27.75
N LEU A 277 14.83 -6.09 -28.12
CA LEU A 277 15.29 -7.06 -29.09
C LEU A 277 15.50 -6.42 -30.48
N ARG A 278 14.57 -5.57 -30.94
CA ARG A 278 14.71 -4.84 -32.22
C ARG A 278 15.84 -3.83 -32.21
N LEU A 279 16.06 -3.16 -31.07
CA LEU A 279 17.23 -2.29 -30.94
C LEU A 279 18.54 -3.07 -31.00
N MET A 280 18.63 -4.22 -30.34
CA MET A 280 19.79 -5.09 -30.40
C MET A 280 20.05 -5.56 -31.83
N GLU A 281 19.01 -6.04 -32.51
CA GLU A 281 19.11 -6.48 -33.93
C GLU A 281 19.60 -5.34 -34.83
N HIS A 282 19.08 -4.13 -34.65
CA HIS A 282 19.51 -2.96 -35.45
C HIS A 282 20.93 -2.52 -35.16
N LEU A 283 21.36 -2.51 -33.86
CA LEU A 283 22.66 -1.96 -33.44
C LEU A 283 23.80 -2.94 -33.55
N ILE A 284 23.54 -4.23 -33.44
CA ILE A 284 24.55 -5.30 -33.40
C ILE A 284 24.56 -6.09 -34.70
N GLY A 285 23.44 -6.09 -35.43
CA GLY A 285 23.23 -6.93 -36.58
C GLY A 285 22.82 -8.37 -36.21
N ASN A 286 22.48 -9.17 -37.21
CA ASN A 286 21.97 -10.54 -37.04
C ASN A 286 23.14 -11.53 -36.77
N LEU A 287 23.92 -11.29 -35.71
CA LEU A 287 25.11 -12.12 -35.42
C LEU A 287 24.79 -13.45 -34.71
N GLY A 288 23.51 -13.80 -34.49
CA GLY A 288 23.13 -15.03 -33.79
C GLY A 288 23.61 -15.09 -32.32
N VAL A 289 24.19 -14.02 -31.81
CA VAL A 289 24.71 -13.93 -30.45
C VAL A 289 23.72 -13.22 -29.59
N THR A 290 23.22 -13.89 -28.56
CA THR A 290 22.35 -13.29 -27.52
C THR A 290 23.21 -12.44 -26.59
N PHE A 291 23.13 -11.13 -26.71
CA PHE A 291 23.81 -10.25 -25.74
C PHE A 291 23.05 -10.23 -24.42
N PRO A 292 23.75 -10.36 -23.29
CA PRO A 292 23.12 -10.29 -21.99
C PRO A 292 22.63 -8.87 -21.73
N VAL A 293 21.42 -8.78 -21.18
CA VAL A 293 20.90 -7.54 -20.60
C VAL A 293 21.02 -7.57 -19.09
N SER A 294 21.01 -6.40 -18.48
CA SER A 294 20.98 -6.26 -17.04
C SER A 294 19.92 -5.26 -16.60
N THR A 295 19.45 -5.39 -15.35
CA THR A 295 18.64 -4.39 -14.67
C THR A 295 19.13 -4.23 -13.25
N GLN A 296 18.81 -3.09 -12.62
CA GLN A 296 19.17 -2.78 -11.25
C GLN A 296 17.90 -2.47 -10.45
N ILE A 297 17.89 -2.92 -9.19
CA ILE A 297 16.82 -2.61 -8.24
C ILE A 297 17.48 -2.15 -6.94
N GLU A 298 17.07 -1.00 -6.42
CA GLU A 298 17.50 -0.53 -5.10
C GLU A 298 16.61 -1.16 -4.03
N ILE A 299 17.16 -2.06 -3.24
CA ILE A 299 16.50 -2.77 -2.15
C ILE A 299 17.20 -2.41 -0.85
N ALA A 300 16.43 -2.02 0.17
CA ALA A 300 17.01 -1.67 1.47
C ALA A 300 17.83 -2.84 2.04
N PRO A 301 19.06 -2.61 2.54
CA PRO A 301 19.98 -3.70 3.00
C PRO A 301 19.36 -4.61 4.04
N GLN A 302 18.51 -4.07 4.91
CA GLN A 302 17.78 -4.82 5.94
C GLN A 302 16.87 -5.91 5.39
N HIS A 303 16.46 -5.82 4.12
CA HIS A 303 15.60 -6.80 3.47
C HIS A 303 16.37 -7.88 2.70
N HIS A 304 17.68 -7.71 2.48
CA HIS A 304 18.48 -8.61 1.66
C HIS A 304 18.49 -10.04 2.21
N GLN A 305 18.70 -10.20 3.52
CA GLN A 305 18.73 -11.52 4.16
C GLN A 305 17.36 -12.21 4.09
N PHE A 306 16.30 -11.45 4.37
CA PHE A 306 14.93 -11.94 4.28
C PHE A 306 14.59 -12.40 2.85
N MET A 307 14.89 -11.60 1.84
CA MET A 307 14.63 -11.92 0.44
C MET A 307 15.48 -13.08 -0.08
N SER A 308 16.71 -13.18 0.37
CA SER A 308 17.62 -14.27 -0.01
C SER A 308 17.15 -15.61 0.56
N GLY A 309 16.49 -15.61 1.72
CA GLY A 309 16.09 -16.80 2.43
C GLY A 309 17.28 -17.54 3.08
N ARG A 310 17.00 -18.66 3.75
CA ARG A 310 18.06 -19.48 4.40
C ARG A 310 19.08 -19.92 3.37
N ALA A 311 20.35 -19.63 3.59
CA ALA A 311 21.48 -19.95 2.70
C ALA A 311 21.28 -19.48 1.23
N GLY A 312 20.52 -18.43 1.01
CA GLY A 312 20.23 -17.90 -0.32
C GLY A 312 19.30 -18.78 -1.17
N LEU A 313 18.54 -19.69 -0.55
CA LEU A 313 17.73 -20.69 -1.25
C LEU A 313 16.67 -20.04 -2.16
N ASN A 314 15.99 -19.00 -1.67
CA ASN A 314 14.95 -18.33 -2.43
C ASN A 314 15.50 -17.71 -3.72
N ILE A 315 16.65 -17.03 -3.64
CA ILE A 315 17.30 -16.44 -4.81
C ILE A 315 17.81 -17.51 -5.78
N LYS A 316 18.38 -18.60 -5.25
CA LYS A 316 18.80 -19.74 -6.09
C LYS A 316 17.64 -20.34 -6.86
N GLN A 317 16.48 -20.49 -6.24
CA GLN A 317 15.26 -20.97 -6.91
C GLN A 317 14.81 -20.02 -8.03
N ILE A 318 14.84 -18.71 -7.78
CA ILE A 318 14.50 -17.72 -8.83
C ILE A 318 15.51 -17.82 -9.99
N MET A 319 16.81 -17.88 -9.72
CA MET A 319 17.84 -18.03 -10.74
C MET A 319 17.66 -19.31 -11.55
N GLN A 320 17.38 -20.43 -10.90
CA GLN A 320 17.14 -21.71 -11.57
C GLN A 320 15.88 -21.68 -12.43
N ALA A 321 14.79 -21.08 -11.95
CA ALA A 321 13.53 -21.02 -12.68
C ALA A 321 13.58 -20.08 -13.90
N THR A 322 14.43 -19.04 -13.86
CA THR A 322 14.46 -18.00 -14.91
C THR A 322 15.67 -18.07 -15.82
N GLY A 323 16.74 -18.75 -15.40
CA GLY A 323 18.03 -18.70 -16.07
C GLY A 323 18.76 -17.35 -15.92
N ALA A 324 18.25 -16.43 -15.10
CA ALA A 324 18.92 -15.17 -14.80
C ALA A 324 19.93 -15.32 -13.66
N THR A 325 20.92 -14.45 -13.62
CA THR A 325 21.87 -14.34 -12.50
C THR A 325 21.49 -13.13 -11.65
N ILE A 326 21.36 -13.32 -10.33
CA ILE A 326 20.99 -12.26 -9.39
C ILE A 326 22.14 -12.08 -8.41
N HIS A 327 22.64 -10.84 -8.30
CA HIS A 327 23.72 -10.46 -7.39
C HIS A 327 23.24 -9.46 -6.38
N PHE A 328 23.24 -9.84 -5.12
CA PHE A 328 23.10 -8.93 -3.99
C PHE A 328 24.45 -8.28 -3.68
N PRO A 329 24.48 -7.03 -3.20
CA PRO A 329 25.72 -6.37 -2.87
C PRO A 329 26.42 -7.06 -1.69
N ASP A 330 27.73 -7.07 -1.73
CA ASP A 330 28.53 -7.51 -0.60
C ASP A 330 28.33 -6.54 0.59
N PRO A 331 27.96 -7.05 1.78
CA PRO A 331 27.80 -6.22 2.98
C PRO A 331 29.06 -5.40 3.32
N ALA A 332 30.24 -5.86 2.94
CA ALA A 332 31.52 -5.17 3.15
C ALA A 332 31.70 -3.95 2.22
N ASN A 333 30.94 -3.88 1.12
CA ASN A 333 31.07 -2.77 0.15
C ASN A 333 30.19 -1.59 0.53
N ALA A 334 30.77 -0.55 1.12
CA ALA A 334 30.04 0.64 1.60
C ALA A 334 29.35 1.46 0.50
N GLN A 335 29.79 1.37 -0.76
CA GLN A 335 29.32 2.26 -1.84
C GLN A 335 28.03 1.80 -2.54
N ARG A 336 27.67 0.53 -2.46
CA ARG A 336 26.50 -0.04 -3.19
C ARG A 336 25.70 -1.01 -2.33
N LYS A 337 25.43 -0.64 -1.08
CA LYS A 337 24.77 -1.53 -0.12
C LYS A 337 23.34 -1.94 -0.51
N SER A 338 22.68 -1.16 -1.35
CA SER A 338 21.25 -1.34 -1.69
C SER A 338 21.01 -1.84 -3.12
N THR A 339 22.01 -1.79 -4.00
CA THR A 339 21.81 -2.09 -5.43
C THR A 339 21.92 -3.58 -5.71
N VAL A 340 20.83 -4.20 -6.10
CA VAL A 340 20.78 -5.59 -6.57
C VAL A 340 20.82 -5.61 -8.10
N PHE A 341 21.69 -6.44 -8.67
CA PHE A 341 21.85 -6.60 -10.11
C PHE A 341 21.21 -7.91 -10.59
N ILE A 342 20.51 -7.83 -11.70
CA ILE A 342 19.93 -9.00 -12.40
C ILE A 342 20.44 -8.97 -13.82
N SER A 343 21.02 -10.09 -14.31
CA SER A 343 21.57 -10.20 -15.65
C SER A 343 21.19 -11.54 -16.31
N GLY A 344 21.07 -11.53 -17.63
CA GLY A 344 20.71 -12.72 -18.42
C GLY A 344 20.11 -12.35 -19.78
N SER A 345 19.29 -13.23 -20.35
CA SER A 345 18.49 -12.91 -21.54
C SER A 345 17.41 -11.87 -21.20
N VAL A 346 16.84 -11.22 -22.19
CA VAL A 346 15.77 -10.22 -21.99
C VAL A 346 14.61 -10.82 -21.20
N ASP A 347 14.16 -12.01 -21.57
CA ASP A 347 13.07 -12.72 -20.88
C ASP A 347 13.45 -13.10 -19.45
N SER A 348 14.62 -13.71 -19.28
CA SER A 348 15.11 -14.13 -17.98
C SER A 348 15.15 -12.96 -16.98
N VAL A 349 15.65 -11.81 -17.43
CA VAL A 349 15.78 -10.62 -16.57
C VAL A 349 14.43 -10.04 -16.21
N ILE A 350 13.47 -9.96 -17.14
CA ILE A 350 12.13 -9.43 -16.88
C ILE A 350 11.39 -10.32 -15.88
N ILE A 351 11.42 -11.65 -16.07
CA ILE A 351 10.77 -12.61 -15.18
C ILE A 351 11.44 -12.62 -13.81
N ALA A 352 12.77 -12.68 -13.76
CA ALA A 352 13.52 -12.66 -12.50
C ALA A 352 13.25 -11.38 -11.70
N ARG A 353 13.21 -10.22 -12.36
CA ARG A 353 12.84 -8.95 -11.72
C ARG A 353 11.43 -9.00 -11.13
N HIS A 354 10.46 -9.51 -11.86
CA HIS A 354 9.08 -9.65 -11.39
C HIS A 354 8.99 -10.55 -10.15
N LEU A 355 9.63 -11.73 -10.20
CA LEU A 355 9.65 -12.65 -9.07
C LEU A 355 10.36 -12.08 -7.85
N LEU A 356 11.48 -11.38 -8.07
CA LEU A 356 12.23 -10.74 -6.99
C LEU A 356 11.42 -9.62 -6.31
N MET A 357 10.74 -8.79 -7.10
CA MET A 357 9.85 -7.76 -6.56
C MET A 357 8.68 -8.35 -5.76
N GLY A 358 8.16 -9.50 -6.15
CA GLY A 358 7.16 -10.24 -5.39
C GLY A 358 7.64 -10.74 -4.02
N CYS A 359 8.97 -10.78 -3.79
CA CYS A 359 9.56 -11.13 -2.50
C CYS A 359 9.79 -9.93 -1.58
N LEU A 360 9.50 -8.68 -2.01
CA LEU A 360 9.63 -7.50 -1.17
C LEU A 360 8.68 -7.57 0.02
N PRO A 361 9.08 -7.06 1.18
CA PRO A 361 8.24 -7.07 2.38
C PRO A 361 7.03 -6.16 2.22
N LEU A 362 5.92 -6.61 2.77
CA LEU A 362 4.66 -5.89 2.84
C LEU A 362 4.14 -5.93 4.27
N VAL A 363 3.71 -4.78 4.80
CA VAL A 363 3.24 -4.67 6.17
C VAL A 363 1.88 -3.98 6.17
N LEU A 364 0.86 -4.65 6.71
CA LEU A 364 -0.48 -4.12 6.90
C LEU A 364 -0.71 -3.83 8.38
N MET A 365 -1.17 -2.64 8.69
CA MET A 365 -1.48 -2.19 10.04
C MET A 365 -2.94 -1.78 10.12
N PHE A 366 -3.65 -2.26 11.14
CA PHE A 366 -5.05 -1.91 11.43
C PHE A 366 -5.36 -2.10 12.90
N ASP A 367 -6.51 -1.59 13.34
CA ASP A 367 -6.94 -1.69 14.72
C ASP A 367 -8.09 -2.70 14.86
N ILE A 368 -8.10 -3.40 16.00
CA ILE A 368 -9.22 -4.25 16.44
C ILE A 368 -9.70 -3.78 17.82
N LYS A 369 -10.97 -4.03 18.14
CA LYS A 369 -11.52 -3.72 19.46
C LYS A 369 -10.88 -4.60 20.54
N ASN A 370 -10.75 -4.08 21.77
CA ASN A 370 -10.17 -4.85 22.90
C ASN A 370 -10.94 -6.12 23.24
N GLU A 371 -12.25 -6.14 22.96
CA GLU A 371 -13.17 -7.25 23.21
C GLU A 371 -12.88 -8.49 22.35
N VAL A 372 -12.11 -8.32 21.27
CA VAL A 372 -11.71 -9.43 20.41
C VAL A 372 -10.59 -10.21 21.13
N GLU A 373 -10.98 -11.32 21.76
CA GLU A 373 -10.03 -12.30 22.27
C GLU A 373 -9.50 -13.14 21.10
N VAL A 374 -8.20 -13.08 20.90
CA VAL A 374 -7.53 -13.90 19.89
C VAL A 374 -6.74 -14.97 20.64
N ASP A 375 -7.21 -16.22 20.55
CA ASP A 375 -6.48 -17.35 21.09
C ASP A 375 -5.12 -17.52 20.39
N ALA A 376 -4.06 -17.69 21.18
CA ALA A 376 -2.70 -17.82 20.69
C ALA A 376 -2.51 -19.04 19.76
N ALA A 377 -3.19 -20.17 20.04
CA ALA A 377 -3.13 -21.35 19.20
C ALA A 377 -3.80 -21.11 17.84
N ARG A 378 -4.97 -20.49 17.83
CA ARG A 378 -5.66 -20.09 16.60
C ARG A 378 -4.87 -19.07 15.78
N LEU A 379 -4.19 -18.14 16.46
CA LEU A 379 -3.32 -17.17 15.80
C LEU A 379 -2.13 -17.85 15.13
N ALA A 380 -1.46 -18.78 15.82
CA ALA A 380 -0.36 -19.55 15.27
C ALA A 380 -0.79 -20.37 14.04
N GLN A 381 -1.93 -21.05 14.12
CA GLN A 381 -2.50 -21.79 13.00
C GLN A 381 -2.82 -20.88 11.79
N LEU A 382 -3.37 -19.68 12.03
CA LEU A 382 -3.67 -18.72 10.98
C LEU A 382 -2.39 -18.22 10.29
N MET A 383 -1.33 -17.94 11.07
CA MET A 383 -0.02 -17.55 10.55
C MET A 383 0.59 -18.62 9.65
N GLU A 384 0.51 -19.88 10.06
CA GLU A 384 1.02 -21.01 9.29
C GLU A 384 0.22 -21.27 8.02
N GLN A 385 -1.12 -21.27 8.09
CA GLN A 385 -2.00 -21.52 6.95
C GLN A 385 -1.89 -20.46 5.85
N LEU A 386 -1.71 -19.20 6.22
CA LEU A 386 -1.69 -18.08 5.28
C LEU A 386 -0.27 -17.60 4.94
N ASP A 387 0.76 -18.20 5.53
CA ASP A 387 2.16 -17.77 5.38
C ASP A 387 2.32 -16.27 5.66
N VAL A 388 1.82 -15.83 6.81
CA VAL A 388 1.90 -14.44 7.28
C VAL A 388 2.40 -14.39 8.72
N PHE A 389 3.07 -13.32 9.09
CA PHE A 389 3.44 -13.05 10.48
C PHE A 389 2.46 -12.01 11.07
N ILE A 390 1.86 -12.32 12.22
CA ILE A 390 0.88 -11.45 12.88
C ILE A 390 1.38 -11.07 14.27
N SER A 391 1.40 -9.77 14.56
CA SER A 391 1.71 -9.23 15.88
C SER A 391 0.57 -8.34 16.35
N ILE A 392 0.10 -8.54 17.58
CA ILE A 392 -0.98 -7.78 18.19
C ILE A 392 -0.42 -7.06 19.41
N LYS A 393 -0.54 -5.73 19.45
CA LYS A 393 -0.06 -4.90 20.55
C LYS A 393 -1.19 -4.05 21.12
N PRO A 394 -1.39 -4.00 22.45
CA PRO A 394 -2.37 -3.11 23.05
C PRO A 394 -1.96 -1.65 22.82
N LYS A 395 -2.93 -0.77 22.58
CA LYS A 395 -2.69 0.67 22.48
C LYS A 395 -2.85 1.30 23.86
N PRO A 396 -1.84 2.02 24.38
CA PRO A 396 -2.00 2.75 25.62
C PRO A 396 -3.09 3.82 25.48
N ARG A 397 -3.99 3.92 26.45
CA ARG A 397 -5.08 4.91 26.54
C ARG A 397 -6.18 4.80 25.45
N GLN A 398 -6.25 3.74 24.67
CA GLN A 398 -7.32 3.50 23.69
C GLN A 398 -7.94 2.12 23.90
N PRO A 399 -9.27 1.97 23.72
CA PRO A 399 -9.94 0.67 23.84
C PRO A 399 -9.75 -0.16 22.57
N SER A 400 -8.52 -0.25 22.08
CA SER A 400 -8.19 -0.97 20.83
C SER A 400 -6.79 -1.57 20.90
N LYS A 401 -6.59 -2.66 20.13
CA LYS A 401 -5.30 -3.30 19.90
C LYS A 401 -4.85 -2.99 18.48
N SER A 402 -3.57 -2.70 18.28
CA SER A 402 -2.97 -2.55 16.95
C SER A 402 -2.53 -3.90 16.45
N VAL A 403 -2.96 -4.28 15.27
CA VAL A 403 -2.57 -5.51 14.57
C VAL A 403 -1.61 -5.14 13.44
N ILE A 404 -0.50 -5.86 13.39
CA ILE A 404 0.51 -5.73 12.34
C ILE A 404 0.62 -7.09 11.65
N VAL A 405 0.30 -7.15 10.38
CA VAL A 405 0.46 -8.34 9.54
C VAL A 405 1.60 -8.09 8.57
N LYS A 406 2.62 -8.95 8.60
CA LYS A 406 3.79 -8.88 7.70
C LYS A 406 3.80 -10.09 6.78
N THR A 407 4.11 -9.86 5.51
CA THR A 407 4.30 -10.92 4.51
C THR A 407 5.14 -10.40 3.34
N ILE A 408 5.30 -11.21 2.30
CA ILE A 408 5.90 -10.81 1.02
C ILE A 408 4.81 -10.33 0.05
N GLU A 409 5.17 -9.49 -0.90
CA GLU A 409 4.20 -8.83 -1.78
C GLU A 409 3.38 -9.80 -2.63
N ARG A 410 3.97 -10.90 -3.12
CA ARG A 410 3.23 -11.94 -3.86
C ARG A 410 2.17 -12.64 -3.01
N ASN A 411 2.27 -12.57 -1.68
CA ASN A 411 1.32 -13.14 -0.73
C ASN A 411 0.31 -12.12 -0.16
N ALA A 412 0.19 -10.94 -0.76
CA ALA A 412 -0.74 -9.88 -0.35
C ALA A 412 -2.20 -10.35 -0.17
N PRO A 413 -2.77 -11.22 -1.05
CA PRO A 413 -4.13 -11.72 -0.85
C PRO A 413 -4.34 -12.40 0.51
N ASN A 414 -3.39 -13.21 0.96
CA ASN A 414 -3.46 -13.89 2.24
C ASN A 414 -3.33 -12.95 3.43
N MET A 415 -2.59 -11.85 3.28
CA MET A 415 -2.53 -10.77 4.27
C MET A 415 -3.92 -10.14 4.50
N TYR A 416 -4.70 -9.92 3.45
CA TYR A 416 -6.07 -9.40 3.55
C TYR A 416 -7.04 -10.44 4.11
N ARG A 417 -6.85 -11.73 3.77
CA ARG A 417 -7.61 -12.84 4.37
C ARG A 417 -7.37 -12.94 5.88
N ALA A 418 -6.11 -12.83 6.31
CA ALA A 418 -5.77 -12.82 7.74
C ALA A 418 -6.53 -11.71 8.48
N ARG A 419 -6.61 -10.50 7.90
CA ARG A 419 -7.38 -9.40 8.47
C ARG A 419 -8.88 -9.73 8.57
N GLN A 420 -9.48 -10.28 7.51
CA GLN A 420 -10.90 -10.66 7.50
C GLN A 420 -11.21 -11.66 8.62
N THR A 421 -10.39 -12.70 8.76
CA THR A 421 -10.54 -13.71 9.81
C THR A 421 -10.42 -13.09 11.21
N LEU A 422 -9.47 -12.19 11.43
CA LEU A 422 -9.29 -11.51 12.73
C LEU A 422 -10.44 -10.57 13.09
N LEU A 423 -11.15 -10.04 12.10
CA LEU A 423 -12.32 -9.18 12.32
C LEU A 423 -13.64 -9.96 12.43
N GLY A 424 -13.60 -11.30 12.36
CA GLY A 424 -14.81 -12.14 12.38
C GLY A 424 -15.68 -11.99 11.13
N GLN A 425 -15.14 -11.40 10.06
CA GLN A 425 -15.81 -11.31 8.77
C GLN A 425 -15.58 -12.63 8.02
N GLU A 426 -16.43 -13.61 8.23
CA GLU A 426 -16.38 -14.86 7.47
C GLU A 426 -16.63 -14.56 5.99
N CYS A 427 -15.69 -14.97 5.15
CA CYS A 427 -15.86 -14.92 3.71
C CYS A 427 -16.75 -16.10 3.31
N GLU A 428 -17.99 -15.85 2.89
CA GLU A 428 -18.92 -16.87 2.38
C GLU A 428 -18.33 -17.75 1.26
N SER A 429 -17.24 -17.33 0.64
CA SER A 429 -16.53 -18.11 -0.40
C SER A 429 -15.58 -19.19 0.14
N CYS A 430 -15.28 -19.25 1.44
CA CYS A 430 -14.37 -20.26 2.01
C CYS A 430 -15.06 -21.54 2.48
N ALA A 431 -16.37 -21.52 2.72
CA ALA A 431 -17.14 -22.71 3.13
C ALA A 431 -17.27 -23.75 2.01
N ALA A 432 -17.14 -23.35 0.74
CA ALA A 432 -17.29 -24.27 -0.40
C ALA A 432 -16.03 -25.07 -0.74
N ASN A 433 -14.83 -24.68 -0.29
CA ASN A 433 -13.56 -25.32 -0.66
C ASN A 433 -12.95 -26.23 0.41
N CYS A 434 -13.50 -26.29 1.62
CA CYS A 434 -12.99 -27.19 2.67
C CYS A 434 -13.48 -28.64 2.55
N ASN A 435 -14.43 -28.93 1.68
CA ASN A 435 -14.98 -30.30 1.52
C ASN A 435 -14.45 -31.09 0.33
N SER A 436 -13.45 -30.59 -0.43
CA SER A 436 -12.98 -31.29 -1.64
C SER A 436 -11.48 -31.65 -1.65
N THR A 437 -10.74 -31.53 -0.56
CA THR A 437 -9.32 -31.91 -0.54
C THR A 437 -9.01 -33.06 0.42
N SER A 438 -9.71 -34.17 0.23
CA SER A 438 -9.23 -35.48 0.65
C SER A 438 -9.37 -36.46 -0.52
N ARG A 439 -8.53 -36.31 -1.57
CA ARG A 439 -8.12 -37.38 -2.49
C ARG A 439 -7.17 -36.85 -3.55
N GLY A 440 -5.96 -37.42 -3.61
CA GLY A 440 -5.16 -37.51 -4.81
C GLY A 440 -3.95 -36.58 -4.90
N LEU A 441 -2.88 -36.98 -4.26
CA LEU A 441 -1.52 -36.73 -4.74
C LEU A 441 -1.35 -37.47 -6.06
N ASN A 442 -1.13 -36.76 -7.15
CA ASN A 442 -0.22 -37.18 -8.21
C ASN A 442 -0.15 -36.09 -9.29
N GLY A 443 1.04 -35.61 -9.43
CA GLY A 443 1.77 -35.20 -10.63
C GLY A 443 1.10 -34.36 -11.71
N THR A 444 1.90 -33.38 -12.11
CA THR A 444 2.09 -32.83 -13.46
C THR A 444 1.63 -31.40 -13.74
N SER A 445 2.67 -30.65 -14.12
CA SER A 445 2.71 -29.58 -15.14
C SER A 445 1.79 -28.38 -15.01
N LEU A 446 2.43 -27.26 -14.71
CA LEU A 446 1.95 -25.90 -14.99
C LEU A 446 1.82 -25.67 -16.50
N PRO A 447 0.71 -25.14 -16.99
CA PRO A 447 0.67 -24.58 -18.33
C PRO A 447 1.16 -23.13 -18.31
N LEU A 448 2.10 -22.83 -19.21
CA LEU A 448 2.49 -21.50 -19.62
C LEU A 448 1.34 -20.88 -20.44
N PRO A 449 1.04 -19.58 -20.24
CA PRO A 449 0.14 -18.88 -21.16
C PRO A 449 0.87 -18.60 -22.47
N GLY A 450 0.19 -18.92 -23.59
CA GLY A 450 0.56 -18.60 -24.95
C GLY A 450 0.56 -17.11 -25.27
#